data_daf1eb36eb26d188d7907138d474e070
#
_entry.id   daf1eb36eb26d188d7907138d474e070
#
_cell.length_a   1.000
_cell.length_b   1.000
_cell.length_c   1.000
_cell.angle_alpha   90.00
_cell.angle_beta   90.00
_cell.angle_gamma   90.00
#
_symmetry.space_group_name_H-M   'P 1'
#
loop_
_entity.id
_entity.type
_entity.pdbx_description
1 polymer ?
#
loop_
_entity_poly.entity_id
_entity_poly.type
_entity_poly.pdbx_seq_one_letter_code
_entity_poly.pdbx_strand_id
1 'polypeptide(L)' 'DGLETRWYSNGQKRSERNWKDDKLDGVAVFYHESGTESNRETYKDGKRVQD' A
#
# COMPACT_ATOMS: atom_id res chain seq x y z
N ASP A 1 10.45 5.10 -7.28
CA ASP A 1 10.84 5.06 -5.89
C ASP A 1 9.96 5.97 -5.05
N GLY A 2 9.68 5.52 -3.83
CA GLY A 2 8.95 6.30 -2.90
C GLY A 2 7.54 5.81 -2.66
N LEU A 3 6.76 6.64 -2.00
CA LEU A 3 5.42 6.29 -1.57
C LEU A 3 4.41 6.57 -2.68
N GLU A 4 3.58 5.58 -2.98
CA GLU A 4 2.48 5.73 -3.90
C GLU A 4 1.17 5.69 -3.11
N THR A 5 0.33 6.70 -3.31
CA THR A 5 -0.97 6.77 -2.65
C THR A 5 -2.06 6.80 -3.72
N ARG A 6 -3.08 5.97 -3.54
CA ARG A 6 -4.25 5.97 -4.40
C ARG A 6 -5.46 6.39 -3.60
N TRP A 7 -6.45 6.95 -4.28
CA TRP A 7 -7.61 7.54 -3.63
C TRP A 7 -8.89 7.01 -4.23
N TYR A 8 -9.90 6.90 -3.38
CA TYR A 8 -11.26 6.63 -3.84
C TYR A 8 -11.85 7.94 -4.37
N SER A 9 -12.93 7.81 -5.12
CA SER A 9 -13.62 8.99 -5.66
C SER A 9 -14.22 9.87 -4.55
N ASN A 10 -14.43 9.31 -3.36
CA ASN A 10 -14.98 10.07 -2.23
C ASN A 10 -13.90 10.84 -1.46
N GLY A 11 -12.63 10.79 -1.91
CA GLY A 11 -11.54 11.51 -1.26
C GLY A 11 -10.80 10.73 -0.20
N GLN A 12 -11.26 9.55 0.15
CA GLN A 12 -10.58 8.71 1.14
C GLN A 12 -9.44 7.95 0.49
N LYS A 13 -8.40 7.64 1.27
CA LYS A 13 -7.30 6.83 0.77
C LYS A 13 -7.79 5.44 0.41
N ARG A 14 -7.32 4.94 -0.71
CA ARG A 14 -7.61 3.59 -1.15
C ARG A 14 -6.46 2.65 -0.82
N SER A 15 -5.23 3.09 -1.08
CA SER A 15 -4.05 2.28 -0.80
C SER A 15 -2.81 3.15 -0.72
N GLU A 16 -1.83 2.66 0.02
CA GLU A 16 -0.51 3.27 0.09
C GLU A 16 0.51 2.16 -0.08
N ARG A 17 1.46 2.36 -0.98
CA ARG A 17 2.48 1.36 -1.26
C ARG A 17 3.85 2.04 -1.36
N ASN A 18 4.85 1.36 -0.86
CA ASN A 18 6.23 1.84 -0.95
C ASN A 18 6.96 1.12 -2.08
N TRP A 19 7.66 1.90 -2.91
CA TRP A 19 8.39 1.39 -4.06
C TRP A 19 9.87 1.71 -3.94
N LYS A 20 10.69 0.77 -4.41
CA LYS A 20 12.13 0.97 -4.47
C LYS A 20 12.66 0.21 -5.68
N ASP A 21 13.36 0.93 -6.58
CA ASP A 21 13.94 0.33 -7.79
C ASP A 21 12.91 -0.48 -8.57
N ASP A 22 11.72 0.11 -8.74
CA ASP A 22 10.60 -0.47 -9.50
C ASP A 22 9.99 -1.70 -8.85
N LYS A 23 10.29 -1.94 -7.57
CA LYS A 23 9.74 -3.06 -6.83
C LYS A 23 9.07 -2.58 -5.55
N LEU A 24 8.05 -3.31 -5.14
CA LEU A 24 7.43 -3.02 -3.85
C LEU A 24 8.41 -3.35 -2.73
N ASP A 25 8.58 -2.41 -1.82
CA ASP A 25 9.49 -2.59 -0.70
C ASP A 25 8.91 -1.82 0.49
N GLY A 26 8.64 -2.54 1.58
CA GLY A 26 8.06 -1.95 2.76
C GLY A 26 6.59 -2.30 2.90
N VAL A 27 5.88 -1.52 3.70
CA VAL A 27 4.48 -1.79 4.02
C VAL A 27 3.55 -1.29 2.93
N ALA A 28 2.59 -2.14 2.54
CA ALA A 28 1.50 -1.76 1.65
C ALA A 28 0.22 -1.84 2.46
N VAL A 29 -0.54 -0.75 2.50
CA VAL A 29 -1.77 -0.67 3.28
C VAL A 29 -2.94 -0.40 2.35
N PHE A 30 -4.04 -1.12 2.56
CA PHE A 30 -5.25 -0.99 1.76
C PHE A 30 -6.39 -0.57 2.67
N TYR A 31 -7.28 0.28 2.16
CA TYR A 31 -8.36 0.86 2.95
C TYR A 31 -9.72 0.64 2.30
N HIS A 32 -10.75 0.62 3.13
CA HIS A 32 -12.14 0.64 2.66
C HIS A 32 -12.53 2.06 2.28
N GLU A 33 -13.64 2.20 1.57
CA GLU A 33 -14.15 3.50 1.20
C GLU A 33 -14.47 4.37 2.42
N SER A 34 -14.73 3.75 3.56
CA SER A 34 -15.01 4.46 4.80
C SER A 34 -13.76 5.08 5.41
N GLY A 35 -12.57 4.72 4.91
CA GLY A 35 -11.31 5.18 5.48
C GLY A 35 -10.69 4.23 6.47
N THR A 36 -11.38 3.13 6.77
CA THR A 36 -10.89 2.13 7.71
C THR A 36 -9.89 1.21 7.00
N GLU A 37 -8.83 0.83 7.68
CA GLU A 37 -7.83 -0.08 7.12
C GLU A 37 -8.48 -1.44 6.83
N SER A 38 -8.32 -1.91 5.61
CA SER A 38 -8.83 -3.20 5.17
C SER A 38 -7.80 -4.30 5.34
N ASN A 39 -6.58 -4.01 4.88
CA ASN A 39 -5.53 -5.02 4.85
C ASN A 39 -4.17 -4.35 4.88
N ARG A 40 -3.18 -5.07 5.37
CA ARG A 40 -1.82 -4.57 5.43
C ARG A 40 -0.87 -5.70 5.10
N GLU A 41 0.07 -5.46 4.22
CA GLU A 41 1.05 -6.45 3.83
C GLU A 41 2.43 -5.81 3.78
N THR A 42 3.45 -6.61 4.05
CA THR A 42 4.84 -6.16 3.98
C THR A 42 5.51 -6.81 2.78
N TYR A 43 6.27 -6.01 2.02
CA TYR A 43 6.99 -6.48 0.84
C TYR A 43 8.48 -6.23 0.97
N LYS A 44 9.25 -7.09 0.34
CA LYS A 44 10.70 -6.91 0.25
C LYS A 44 11.15 -7.38 -1.12
N ASP A 45 11.79 -6.48 -1.87
CA ASP A 45 12.28 -6.76 -3.22
C ASP A 45 11.17 -7.31 -4.13
N GLY A 46 9.99 -6.76 -3.99
CA GLY A 46 8.84 -7.13 -4.81
C GLY A 46 8.09 -8.35 -4.34
N LYS A 47 8.55 -9.01 -3.29
CA LYS A 47 7.91 -10.21 -2.78
C LYS A 47 7.22 -9.95 -1.46
N ARG A 48 6.06 -10.56 -1.27
CA ARG A 48 5.33 -10.43 -0.01
C ARG A 48 6.03 -11.25 1.08
N VAL A 49 6.27 -10.60 2.20
CA VAL A 49 6.88 -11.23 3.36
C VAL A 49 5.77 -11.72 4.27
N GLN A 50 5.83 -12.98 4.67
CA GLN A 50 4.88 -13.55 5.61
C GLN A 50 5.56 -13.78 6.96
N ASP A 51 4.83 -13.48 8.00
CA ASP A 51 5.31 -13.70 9.38
C ASP A 51 5.23 -15.18 9.77
#